data_86ac0e97cd874e3585ca5a108350b6d4
#
_entry.id   86ac0e97cd874e3585ca5a108350b6d4
#
_cell.length_a   1.000
_cell.length_b   1.000
_cell.length_c   1.000
_cell.angle_alpha   90.00
_cell.angle_beta   90.00
_cell.angle_gamma   90.00
#
_symmetry.space_group_name_H-M   'P 1'
#
loop_
_entity.id
_entity.type
_entity.pdbx_description
1 polymer ?
#
loop_
_entity_poly.entity_id
_entity_poly.type
_entity_poly.pdbx_seq_one_letter_code
_entity_poly.pdbx_strand_id
1 'polypeptide(L)'
;PRLVMVPATRHSDLRRWLWEHGFSLAADRPVQAAGRWYAVMAAEYTGEVKTPTFQECLFGLTGQWPEGEGYAAWQKAKLPRLRLGVPDGTELAKEMDELIKGESEA
;
A
#
# COMPACT_ATOMS: atom_id res chain seq x y z
N PRO A 1 -11.05 18.48 7.39
CA PRO A 1 -10.50 18.74 6.05
C PRO A 1 -10.23 17.45 5.28
N ARG A 2 -10.44 17.53 4.00
CA ARG A 2 -10.22 16.42 3.07
C ARG A 2 -9.05 16.74 2.14
N LEU A 3 -8.17 15.75 1.96
CA LEU A 3 -7.04 15.86 1.05
C LEU A 3 -7.24 14.90 -0.12
N VAL A 4 -6.95 15.36 -1.33
CA VAL A 4 -6.92 14.50 -2.51
C VAL A 4 -5.50 14.50 -3.04
N MET A 5 -4.95 13.29 -3.23
CA MET A 5 -3.54 13.11 -3.61
C MET A 5 -3.44 12.08 -4.72
N VAL A 6 -2.46 12.27 -5.62
CA VAL A 6 -2.23 11.35 -6.72
C VAL A 6 -0.73 11.01 -6.78
N PRO A 7 -0.20 10.27 -5.78
CA PRO A 7 1.21 9.93 -5.80
C PRO A 7 1.56 8.97 -6.94
N ALA A 8 2.72 9.23 -7.56
CA ALA A 8 3.27 8.36 -8.59
C ALA A 8 4.23 7.32 -7.99
N THR A 9 4.75 7.57 -6.79
CA THR A 9 5.71 6.69 -6.12
C THR A 9 5.42 6.68 -4.62
N ARG A 10 5.98 5.67 -3.91
CA ARG A 10 5.93 5.58 -2.45
C ARG A 10 4.52 5.60 -1.89
N HIS A 11 3.61 4.89 -2.55
CA HIS A 11 2.21 4.86 -2.12
C HIS A 11 2.06 4.29 -0.70
N SER A 12 2.82 3.25 -0.39
CA SER A 12 2.77 2.60 0.93
C SER A 12 3.20 3.54 2.04
N ASP A 13 4.24 4.34 1.81
CA ASP A 13 4.75 5.29 2.79
C ASP A 13 3.71 6.37 3.07
N LEU A 14 3.04 6.86 2.02
CA LEU A 14 2.00 7.87 2.16
C LEU A 14 0.79 7.34 2.93
N ARG A 15 0.36 6.11 2.63
CA ARG A 15 -0.74 5.50 3.35
C ARG A 15 -0.42 5.36 4.84
N ARG A 16 0.79 4.89 5.15
CA ARG A 16 1.24 4.76 6.53
C ARG A 16 1.22 6.10 7.24
N TRP A 17 1.78 7.12 6.61
CA TRP A 17 1.83 8.46 7.17
C TRP A 17 0.43 8.98 7.50
N LEU A 18 -0.50 8.82 6.56
CA LEU A 18 -1.88 9.29 6.74
C LEU A 18 -2.53 8.62 7.95
N TRP A 19 -2.48 7.29 8.03
CA TRP A 19 -3.09 6.57 9.15
C TRP A 19 -2.43 6.90 10.48
N GLU A 20 -1.11 7.04 10.50
CA GLU A 20 -0.38 7.33 11.75
C GLU A 20 -0.57 8.78 12.20
N HIS A 21 -1.07 9.64 11.35
CA HIS A 21 -1.28 11.07 11.67
C HIS A 21 -2.76 11.46 11.75
N GLY A 22 -3.63 10.49 11.97
CA GLY A 22 -5.04 10.78 12.25
C GLY A 22 -5.92 10.96 11.03
N PHE A 23 -5.46 10.53 9.85
CA PHE A 23 -6.29 10.54 8.64
C PHE A 23 -6.84 9.15 8.37
N SER A 24 -8.07 9.09 7.85
CA SER A 24 -8.63 7.87 7.29
C SER A 24 -8.66 7.99 5.77
N LEU A 25 -8.57 6.85 5.07
CA LEU A 25 -8.71 6.82 3.62
C LEU A 25 -10.21 6.69 3.28
N ALA A 26 -10.74 7.69 2.60
CA ALA A 26 -12.11 7.66 2.11
C ALA A 26 -12.19 7.00 0.73
N ALA A 27 -11.11 7.11 -0.06
CA ALA A 27 -11.00 6.46 -1.36
C ALA A 27 -9.53 6.21 -1.68
N ASP A 28 -9.27 5.16 -2.43
CA ASP A 28 -7.91 4.77 -2.81
C ASP A 28 -8.00 3.96 -4.10
N ARG A 29 -8.03 4.65 -5.23
CA ARG A 29 -8.22 4.02 -6.53
C ARG A 29 -6.90 3.85 -7.26
N PRO A 30 -6.58 2.61 -7.70
CA PRO A 30 -5.40 2.40 -8.53
C PRO A 30 -5.70 2.81 -9.97
N VAL A 31 -4.77 3.55 -10.58
CA VAL A 31 -4.91 3.98 -11.98
C VAL A 31 -3.59 3.71 -12.69
N GLN A 32 -3.67 3.08 -13.85
CA GLN A 32 -2.51 2.87 -14.69
C GLN A 32 -2.58 3.82 -15.89
N ALA A 33 -1.53 4.60 -16.08
CA ALA A 33 -1.45 5.55 -17.18
C ALA A 33 0.01 5.68 -17.64
N ALA A 34 0.23 5.70 -18.94
CA ALA A 34 1.56 5.84 -19.54
C ALA A 34 2.59 4.83 -18.98
N GLY A 35 2.16 3.61 -18.73
CA GLY A 35 3.03 2.55 -18.20
C GLY A 35 3.35 2.67 -16.72
N ARG A 36 2.69 3.56 -16.00
CA ARG A 36 2.91 3.75 -14.55
C ARG A 36 1.64 3.55 -13.78
N TRP A 37 1.80 3.10 -12.53
CA TRP A 37 0.71 3.01 -11.58
C TRP A 37 0.68 4.25 -10.68
N TYR A 38 -0.52 4.78 -10.50
CA TYR A 38 -0.81 5.86 -9.58
C TYR A 38 -1.88 5.39 -8.60
N ALA A 39 -1.91 5.99 -7.43
CA ALA A 39 -3.02 5.77 -6.50
C ALA A 39 -3.73 7.10 -6.30
N VAL A 40 -5.00 7.16 -6.67
CA VAL A 40 -5.82 8.34 -6.41
C VAL A 40 -6.43 8.18 -5.04
N MET A 41 -5.94 8.95 -4.08
CA MET A 41 -6.35 8.84 -2.68
C MET A 41 -7.14 10.05 -2.24
N ALA A 42 -8.21 9.81 -1.49
CA ALA A 42 -8.91 10.85 -0.75
C ALA A 42 -8.80 10.50 0.71
N ALA A 43 -8.24 11.40 1.50
CA ALA A 43 -8.07 11.21 2.93
C ALA A 43 -8.82 12.27 3.70
N GLU A 44 -9.32 11.91 4.87
CA GLU A 44 -10.10 12.78 5.72
C GLU A 44 -9.53 12.76 7.13
N TYR A 45 -9.30 13.94 7.69
CA TYR A 45 -8.78 14.01 9.06
C TYR A 45 -9.88 13.69 10.06
N THR A 46 -9.68 12.62 10.82
CA THR A 46 -10.62 12.21 11.87
C THR A 46 -10.01 12.36 13.26
N GLY A 47 -8.69 12.54 13.33
CA GLY A 47 -7.95 12.56 14.59
C GLY A 47 -7.71 11.17 15.16
N GLU A 48 -8.24 10.14 14.51
CA GLU A 48 -8.10 8.76 14.97
C GLU A 48 -6.82 8.17 14.38
N VAL A 49 -5.85 7.92 15.24
CA VAL A 49 -4.54 7.37 14.84
C VAL A 49 -4.63 5.86 14.73
N LYS A 50 -4.14 5.34 13.62
CA LYS A 50 -4.07 3.91 13.37
C LYS A 50 -2.64 3.51 13.06
N THR A 51 -2.22 2.36 13.60
CA THR A 51 -0.94 1.74 13.24
C THR A 51 -1.24 0.64 12.22
N PRO A 52 -1.03 0.91 10.92
CA PRO A 52 -1.40 -0.05 9.89
C PRO A 52 -0.39 -1.18 9.79
N THR A 53 -0.84 -2.33 9.29
CA THR A 53 0.06 -3.43 8.94
C THR A 53 0.79 -3.08 7.63
N PHE A 54 1.86 -3.80 7.34
CA PHE A 54 2.57 -3.65 6.07
C PHE A 54 1.64 -3.91 4.88
N GLN A 55 0.82 -4.95 4.97
CA GLN A 55 -0.12 -5.31 3.91
C GLN A 55 -1.16 -4.21 3.67
N GLU A 56 -1.68 -3.62 4.74
CA GLU A 56 -2.62 -2.49 4.61
C GLU A 56 -1.97 -1.30 3.91
N CYS A 57 -0.71 -1.01 4.21
CA CYS A 57 0.02 0.07 3.55
C CYS A 57 0.28 -0.24 2.09
N LEU A 58 0.61 -1.50 1.79
CA LEU A 58 0.97 -1.92 0.44
C LEU A 58 -0.22 -1.82 -0.53
N PHE A 59 -1.38 -2.25 -0.10
CA PHE A 59 -2.57 -2.34 -0.96
C PHE A 59 -3.62 -1.26 -0.71
N GLY A 60 -3.69 -0.74 0.50
CA GLY A 60 -4.71 0.23 0.87
C GLY A 60 -6.11 -0.30 0.61
N LEU A 61 -6.94 0.51 -0.02
CA LEU A 61 -8.31 0.15 -0.38
C LEU A 61 -8.46 -0.20 -1.87
N THR A 62 -7.34 -0.43 -2.56
CA THR A 62 -7.34 -0.62 -4.01
C THR A 62 -8.11 -1.84 -4.48
N GLY A 63 -8.26 -2.86 -3.61
CA GLY A 63 -9.02 -4.08 -3.94
C GLY A 63 -10.49 -3.85 -4.20
N GLN A 64 -11.02 -2.67 -3.88
CA GLN A 64 -12.42 -2.32 -4.14
C GLN A 64 -12.67 -1.97 -5.62
N TRP A 65 -11.61 -1.84 -6.41
CA TRP A 65 -11.69 -1.39 -7.80
C TRP A 65 -11.31 -2.51 -8.76
N PRO A 66 -11.85 -2.48 -10.01
CA PRO A 66 -11.49 -3.50 -11.00
C PRO A 66 -9.98 -3.60 -11.27
N GLU A 67 -9.28 -2.47 -11.20
CA GLU A 67 -7.83 -2.41 -11.42
C GLU A 67 -7.01 -2.89 -10.21
N GLY A 68 -7.67 -3.19 -9.10
CA GLY A 68 -7.00 -3.58 -7.85
C GLY A 68 -6.15 -4.84 -7.96
N GLU A 69 -6.58 -5.81 -8.75
CA GLU A 69 -5.82 -7.04 -8.95
C GLU A 69 -4.49 -6.77 -9.65
N GLY A 70 -4.51 -5.96 -10.71
CA GLY A 70 -3.29 -5.58 -11.43
C GLY A 70 -2.36 -4.74 -10.55
N TYR A 71 -2.92 -3.84 -9.77
CA TYR A 71 -2.16 -3.03 -8.84
C TYR A 71 -1.48 -3.90 -7.77
N ALA A 72 -2.23 -4.87 -7.21
CA ALA A 72 -1.68 -5.78 -6.21
C ALA A 72 -0.53 -6.61 -6.79
N ALA A 73 -0.68 -7.11 -8.00
CA ALA A 73 0.38 -7.86 -8.67
C ALA A 73 1.63 -7.01 -8.86
N TRP A 74 1.46 -5.76 -9.26
CA TRP A 74 2.56 -4.82 -9.43
C TRP A 74 3.29 -4.56 -8.10
N GLN A 75 2.55 -4.36 -7.02
CA GLN A 75 3.13 -4.16 -5.70
C GLN A 75 3.87 -5.42 -5.21
N LYS A 76 3.26 -6.58 -5.38
CA LYS A 76 3.87 -7.85 -4.96
C LYS A 76 5.17 -8.16 -5.72
N ALA A 77 5.25 -7.77 -6.98
CA ALA A 77 6.44 -7.99 -7.80
C ALA A 77 7.69 -7.29 -7.24
N LYS A 78 7.52 -6.26 -6.42
CA LYS A 78 8.62 -5.54 -5.80
C LYS A 78 9.13 -6.20 -4.52
N LEU A 79 8.34 -7.09 -3.93
CA LEU A 79 8.63 -7.65 -2.59
C LEU A 79 9.98 -8.35 -2.47
N PRO A 80 10.38 -9.21 -3.41
CA PRO A 80 11.69 -9.88 -3.28
C PRO A 80 12.86 -8.90 -3.16
N ARG A 81 12.83 -7.80 -3.92
CA ARG A 81 13.88 -6.78 -3.87
C ARG A 81 13.80 -5.99 -2.57
N LEU A 82 12.59 -5.58 -2.16
CA LEU A 82 12.41 -4.83 -0.92
C LEU A 82 12.81 -5.66 0.29
N ARG A 83 12.55 -6.97 0.25
CA ARG A 83 12.88 -7.88 1.33
C ARG A 83 14.39 -7.90 1.61
N LEU A 84 15.22 -7.75 0.59
CA LEU A 84 16.68 -7.75 0.75
C LEU A 84 17.18 -6.60 1.62
N GLY A 85 16.46 -5.49 1.67
CA GLY A 85 16.82 -4.33 2.48
C GLY A 85 16.28 -4.38 3.91
N VAL A 86 15.57 -5.44 4.29
CA VAL A 86 14.95 -5.57 5.61
C VAL A 86 15.72 -6.60 6.43
N PRO A 87 16.15 -6.27 7.67
CA PRO A 87 16.87 -7.24 8.52
C PRO A 87 16.05 -8.49 8.81
N ASP A 88 16.71 -9.64 8.75
CA ASP A 88 16.08 -10.92 9.10
C ASP A 88 15.63 -10.91 10.56
N GLY A 89 14.55 -11.64 10.85
CA GLY A 89 14.03 -11.79 12.19
C GLY A 89 13.12 -10.66 12.66
N THR A 90 12.90 -9.66 11.82
CA THR A 90 11.96 -8.57 12.14
C THR A 90 10.53 -8.96 11.77
N GLU A 91 9.54 -8.32 12.39
CA GLU A 91 8.13 -8.53 12.04
C GLU A 91 7.86 -8.16 10.58
N LEU A 92 8.49 -7.09 10.09
CA LEU A 92 8.35 -6.68 8.70
C LEU A 92 8.86 -7.76 7.75
N ALA A 93 10.03 -8.34 8.04
CA ALA A 93 10.58 -9.43 7.23
C ALA A 93 9.63 -10.61 7.18
N LYS A 94 9.02 -10.95 8.31
CA LYS A 94 8.06 -12.05 8.42
C LYS A 94 6.82 -11.78 7.58
N GLU A 95 6.26 -10.59 7.67
CA GLU A 95 5.09 -10.21 6.87
C GLU A 95 5.40 -10.26 5.37
N MET A 96 6.56 -9.76 4.97
CA MET A 96 6.98 -9.78 3.57
C MET A 96 7.17 -11.21 3.06
N ASP A 97 7.81 -12.07 3.87
CA ASP A 97 8.03 -13.47 3.50
C ASP A 97 6.71 -14.22 3.31
N GLU A 98 5.72 -13.95 4.15
CA GLU A 98 4.40 -14.56 4.03
C GLU A 98 3.70 -14.13 2.74
N LEU A 99 3.81 -12.85 2.37
CA LEU A 99 3.22 -12.36 1.13
C LEU A 99 3.93 -12.94 -0.10
N ILE A 100 5.25 -13.04 -0.07
CA ILE A 100 6.04 -13.62 -1.15
C ILE A 100 5.66 -15.10 -1.32
N LYS A 101 5.55 -15.83 -0.22
CA LYS A 101 5.18 -17.24 -0.23
C LYS A 101 3.78 -17.44 -0.81
N GLY A 102 2.83 -16.61 -0.39
CA GLY A 102 1.46 -16.66 -0.90
C GLY A 102 1.41 -16.43 -2.41
N GLU A 103 2.21 -15.52 -2.92
CA GLU A 103 2.32 -15.26 -4.36
C GLU A 103 2.85 -16.48 -5.10
N SER A 104 3.85 -17.17 -4.52
CA SER A 104 4.44 -18.35 -5.13
C SER A 104 3.50 -19.55 -5.13
N GLU A 105 2.58 -19.61 -4.19
CA GLU A 105 1.60 -20.70 -4.07
C GLU A 105 0.34 -20.46 -4.91
N ALA A 106 0.16 -19.23 -5.38
CA ALA A 106 -0.99 -18.88 -6.21
C ALA A 106 -0.81 -19.29 -7.70
#